data_87905a69cf21a9c660fdcb8dc1107c7e
#
_entry.id   87905a69cf21a9c660fdcb8dc1107c7e
#
_cell.length_a   1.000
_cell.length_b   1.000
_cell.length_c   1.000
_cell.angle_alpha   90.00
_cell.angle_beta   90.00
_cell.angle_gamma   90.00
#
_symmetry.space_group_name_H-M   'P 1'
#
loop_
_entity.id
_entity.type
_entity.pdbx_description
1 polymer ?
#
loop_
_entity_poly.entity_id
_entity_poly.type
_entity_poly.pdbx_seq_one_letter_code
_entity_poly.pdbx_strand_id
1 'polypeptide(L)'
;MQRRFLLASVLGLALACGGDDRPGGERCAADTTTCATERATAGAGVSSGTSAGALSETEGSCAGRGRELAFEWTAPFAGEWVFDTEGSSFDTVLYVRDGCGGSELGCNDDVRGGTVTSRLTLTLAACQTVVVYVDGFGPDEGGDVRLNVSTREQVCDDGVDDDQDGAIDCDDADCALACGPTATWPDAWATFEERALAETNRYRAMGASCDGEAFPPAPPLEMDEVLRIAARLHSSDMGERGFFDHDNPDGQSPFDRIAAVGFEGASPWGENIAAGQTSPEEVVLGWMESPGHCRNIMNADYRVIGLGYAFVEGSPYGHYWTQKFGGSH
;
A
#
# COMPACT_ATOMS: atom_id res chain seq x y z
N MET A 1 18.25 58.39 -42.73
CA MET A 1 17.91 58.46 -41.29
C MET A 1 17.73 57.04 -40.79
N GLN A 2 18.76 56.48 -40.19
CA GLN A 2 18.77 55.12 -39.64
C GLN A 2 18.59 55.22 -38.12
N ARG A 3 17.53 54.60 -37.60
CA ARG A 3 17.34 54.43 -36.15
C ARG A 3 17.91 53.05 -35.73
N ARG A 4 18.95 53.10 -34.90
CA ARG A 4 19.51 51.92 -34.23
C ARG A 4 18.62 51.57 -33.00
N PHE A 5 18.19 50.34 -32.93
CA PHE A 5 17.61 49.74 -31.69
C PHE A 5 18.74 49.06 -30.92
N LEU A 6 18.94 49.47 -29.67
CA LEU A 6 19.80 48.77 -28.73
C LEU A 6 18.99 47.60 -28.11
N LEU A 7 19.52 46.38 -28.27
CA LEU A 7 19.08 45.24 -27.46
C LEU A 7 19.86 45.26 -26.15
N ALA A 8 19.13 45.33 -25.05
CA ALA A 8 19.67 45.09 -23.72
C ALA A 8 19.61 43.56 -23.43
N SER A 9 20.79 42.95 -23.33
CA SER A 9 20.93 41.56 -22.89
C SER A 9 20.80 41.51 -21.38
N VAL A 10 19.75 40.85 -20.88
CA VAL A 10 19.62 40.47 -19.46
C VAL A 10 20.32 39.14 -19.30
N LEU A 11 21.46 39.17 -18.61
CA LEU A 11 22.22 37.99 -18.22
C LEU A 11 21.52 37.37 -16.99
N GLY A 12 20.71 36.33 -17.19
CA GLY A 12 20.14 35.53 -16.10
C GLY A 12 21.20 34.59 -15.52
N LEU A 13 21.52 34.80 -14.25
CA LEU A 13 22.36 33.92 -13.46
C LEU A 13 21.56 32.62 -13.16
N ALA A 14 21.93 31.53 -13.82
CA ALA A 14 21.38 30.22 -13.44
C ALA A 14 22.16 29.70 -12.22
N LEU A 15 21.52 29.64 -11.07
CA LEU A 15 22.00 28.81 -9.96
C LEU A 15 21.76 27.34 -10.34
N ALA A 16 22.85 26.58 -10.48
CA ALA A 16 22.81 25.14 -10.60
C ALA A 16 22.61 24.55 -9.20
N CYS A 17 21.40 24.09 -8.90
CA CYS A 17 21.14 23.13 -7.83
C CYS A 17 21.18 21.73 -8.44
N GLY A 18 21.83 20.79 -7.76
CA GLY A 18 21.98 19.41 -8.19
C GLY A 18 20.62 18.79 -8.53
N GLY A 19 20.52 18.26 -9.73
CA GLY A 19 19.27 17.74 -10.24
C GLY A 19 19.18 16.24 -10.08
N ASP A 20 18.00 15.81 -9.77
CA ASP A 20 17.48 14.49 -10.06
C ASP A 20 17.37 14.37 -11.59
N ASP A 21 18.11 13.45 -12.20
CA ASP A 21 18.23 13.29 -13.66
C ASP A 21 17.10 12.44 -14.27
N ARG A 22 15.93 12.36 -13.66
CA ARG A 22 14.79 11.65 -14.25
C ARG A 22 14.36 12.28 -15.58
N PRO A 23 14.23 11.50 -16.65
CA PRO A 23 13.72 12.01 -17.92
C PRO A 23 12.22 12.34 -17.77
N GLY A 24 11.91 13.63 -17.61
CA GLY A 24 10.56 14.17 -17.56
C GLY A 24 10.11 14.79 -16.24
N GLY A 25 10.94 14.81 -15.20
CA GLY A 25 10.62 15.39 -13.90
C GLY A 25 10.41 16.91 -13.98
N GLU A 26 9.17 17.37 -13.88
CA GLU A 26 8.86 18.78 -13.61
C GLU A 26 9.38 19.10 -12.19
N ARG A 27 10.29 20.09 -12.12
CA ARG A 27 10.73 20.58 -10.82
C ARG A 27 9.59 21.31 -10.17
N CYS A 28 9.16 20.83 -9.00
CA CYS A 28 8.15 21.53 -8.21
C CYS A 28 8.62 22.95 -7.88
N ALA A 29 7.79 23.95 -8.15
CA ALA A 29 8.04 25.29 -7.70
C ALA A 29 7.93 25.29 -6.15
N ALA A 30 8.93 25.89 -5.49
CA ALA A 30 8.84 26.01 -4.01
C ALA A 30 7.65 26.90 -3.65
N ASP A 31 6.70 26.32 -2.93
CA ASP A 31 5.65 27.11 -2.28
C ASP A 31 6.30 27.90 -1.13
N THR A 32 5.98 29.17 -1.04
CA THR A 32 6.51 30.07 0.01
C THR A 32 5.51 30.29 1.15
N THR A 33 4.32 29.73 1.04
CA THR A 33 3.27 29.79 2.07
C THR A 33 3.34 28.54 2.93
N THR A 34 4.04 28.61 4.04
CA THR A 34 4.11 27.51 5.00
C THR A 34 3.35 27.86 6.29
N CYS A 35 2.52 26.94 6.75
CA CYS A 35 1.91 26.93 8.06
C CYS A 35 2.55 25.86 8.97
N ALA A 36 3.48 25.10 8.44
CA ALA A 36 4.20 24.10 9.19
C ALA A 36 5.33 24.71 9.99
N THR A 37 5.65 24.13 11.14
CA THR A 37 6.77 24.52 11.97
C THR A 37 8.09 23.99 11.43
N GLU A 38 8.04 22.89 10.68
CA GLU A 38 9.20 22.18 10.14
C GLU A 38 9.02 21.89 8.64
N ARG A 39 10.12 21.65 7.95
CA ARG A 39 10.11 21.08 6.61
C ARG A 39 10.58 19.63 6.68
N ALA A 40 9.79 18.73 6.10
CA ALA A 40 10.21 17.35 5.96
C ALA A 40 11.32 17.19 4.92
N THR A 41 12.06 16.10 5.02
CA THR A 41 13.01 15.66 4.00
C THR A 41 12.26 15.53 2.66
N ALA A 42 12.86 16.02 1.60
CA ALA A 42 12.25 15.93 0.26
C ALA A 42 12.26 14.46 -0.23
N GLY A 43 11.16 14.03 -0.83
CA GLY A 43 11.01 12.65 -1.28
C GLY A 43 10.82 11.66 -0.13
N ALA A 44 11.19 10.40 -0.33
CA ALA A 44 11.27 9.42 0.73
C ALA A 44 12.37 9.78 1.74
N GLY A 45 12.17 9.46 3.00
CA GLY A 45 13.16 9.73 4.04
C GLY A 45 12.58 9.98 5.42
N VAL A 46 13.46 10.30 6.36
CA VAL A 46 13.13 10.50 7.77
C VAL A 46 13.28 11.97 8.15
N SER A 47 12.25 12.53 8.78
CA SER A 47 12.27 13.83 9.41
C SER A 47 12.08 13.67 10.92
N SER A 48 12.75 14.49 11.71
CA SER A 48 12.69 14.41 13.16
C SER A 48 12.55 15.77 13.78
N GLY A 49 11.87 15.85 14.92
CA GLY A 49 11.69 17.05 15.70
C GLY A 49 11.24 16.71 17.11
N THR A 50 10.81 17.71 17.86
CA THR A 50 10.21 17.48 19.18
C THR A 50 8.98 18.35 19.35
N SER A 51 7.88 17.73 19.76
CA SER A 51 6.66 18.44 20.15
C SER A 51 6.68 18.87 21.62
N ALA A 52 7.77 18.57 22.36
CA ALA A 52 7.91 18.97 23.76
C ALA A 52 7.86 20.49 23.90
N GLY A 53 6.81 21.02 24.54
CA GLY A 53 6.57 22.45 24.69
C GLY A 53 5.79 23.12 23.55
N ALA A 54 5.41 22.39 22.51
CA ALA A 54 4.48 22.87 21.48
C ALA A 54 3.06 23.00 22.01
N LEU A 55 2.22 23.69 21.26
CA LEU A 55 0.79 23.85 21.55
C LEU A 55 0.00 22.87 20.67
N SER A 56 -1.16 22.49 21.14
CA SER A 56 -2.18 21.85 20.30
C SER A 56 -2.99 22.98 19.64
N GLU A 57 -2.77 23.19 18.35
CA GLU A 57 -3.44 24.25 17.60
C GLU A 57 -4.54 23.68 16.69
N THR A 58 -4.41 22.43 16.30
CA THR A 58 -5.36 21.75 15.42
C THR A 58 -5.71 20.35 15.97
N GLU A 59 -6.68 19.68 15.38
CA GLU A 59 -7.12 18.34 15.77
C GLU A 59 -7.45 17.55 14.50
N GLY A 60 -6.99 16.32 14.42
CA GLY A 60 -7.35 15.36 13.37
C GLY A 60 -8.76 14.81 13.57
N SER A 61 -9.38 14.30 12.51
CA SER A 61 -10.73 13.72 12.61
C SER A 61 -10.80 12.43 13.43
N CYS A 62 -9.68 11.73 13.61
CA CYS A 62 -9.61 10.47 14.36
C CYS A 62 -9.23 10.66 15.84
N ALA A 63 -8.40 11.64 16.17
CA ALA A 63 -7.97 12.04 17.51
C ALA A 63 -6.96 13.21 17.40
N GLY A 64 -6.16 13.43 18.45
CA GLY A 64 -5.10 14.43 18.49
C GLY A 64 -5.51 15.65 19.29
N ARG A 65 -5.09 15.69 20.56
CA ARG A 65 -5.30 16.80 21.48
C ARG A 65 -4.04 17.12 22.27
N GLY A 66 -2.97 16.48 21.91
CA GLY A 66 -1.69 16.60 22.56
C GLY A 66 -0.86 17.75 21.98
N ARG A 67 0.43 17.59 22.06
CA ARG A 67 1.39 18.54 21.51
C ARG A 67 1.74 18.14 20.09
N GLU A 68 1.51 19.04 19.15
CA GLU A 68 1.66 18.75 17.73
C GLU A 68 2.97 19.29 17.14
N LEU A 69 3.47 18.62 16.12
CA LEU A 69 4.51 19.11 15.23
C LEU A 69 4.02 18.97 13.80
N ALA A 70 4.11 20.04 13.02
CA ALA A 70 3.63 20.07 11.65
C ALA A 70 4.79 20.13 10.66
N PHE A 71 4.79 19.24 9.68
CA PHE A 71 5.78 19.15 8.61
C PHE A 71 5.15 19.54 7.28
N GLU A 72 5.75 20.46 6.55
CA GLU A 72 5.44 20.68 5.15
C GLU A 72 6.23 19.70 4.30
N TRP A 73 5.54 18.98 3.42
CA TRP A 73 6.13 18.02 2.51
C TRP A 73 5.50 18.13 1.12
N THR A 74 6.29 17.94 0.07
CA THR A 74 5.83 18.03 -1.32
C THR A 74 6.17 16.73 -2.05
N ALA A 75 5.17 16.12 -2.67
CA ALA A 75 5.34 14.92 -3.48
C ALA A 75 6.21 15.22 -4.70
N PRO A 76 7.38 14.58 -4.87
CA PRO A 76 8.26 14.83 -6.01
C PRO A 76 7.68 14.32 -7.33
N PHE A 77 6.82 13.31 -7.27
CA PHE A 77 6.09 12.72 -8.39
C PHE A 77 4.70 12.26 -7.94
N ALA A 78 3.82 11.96 -8.89
CA ALA A 78 2.50 11.41 -8.60
C ALA A 78 2.63 9.93 -8.22
N GLY A 79 2.02 9.51 -7.11
CA GLY A 79 2.10 8.13 -6.67
C GLY A 79 1.49 7.91 -5.28
N GLU A 80 1.65 6.71 -4.78
CA GLU A 80 1.26 6.32 -3.44
C GLU A 80 2.41 6.59 -2.47
N TRP A 81 2.11 7.30 -1.39
CA TRP A 81 3.06 7.72 -0.37
C TRP A 81 2.60 7.27 1.01
N VAL A 82 3.50 6.67 1.75
CA VAL A 82 3.29 6.22 3.11
C VAL A 82 3.94 7.21 4.07
N PHE A 83 3.19 7.63 5.06
CA PHE A 83 3.63 8.46 6.18
C PHE A 83 3.44 7.65 7.45
N ASP A 84 4.46 7.49 8.28
CA ASP A 84 4.34 6.82 9.56
C ASP A 84 5.17 7.49 10.65
N THR A 85 4.86 7.16 11.90
CA THR A 85 5.47 7.73 13.09
C THR A 85 6.33 6.75 13.87
N GLU A 86 6.74 5.64 13.24
CA GLU A 86 7.56 4.61 13.89
C GLU A 86 8.88 5.19 14.40
N GLY A 87 9.18 4.92 15.67
CA GLY A 87 10.35 5.47 16.36
C GLY A 87 10.10 6.79 17.09
N SER A 88 8.88 7.32 17.09
CA SER A 88 8.46 8.40 18.00
C SER A 88 8.38 7.90 19.44
N SER A 89 8.51 8.82 20.42
CA SER A 89 8.67 8.45 21.84
C SER A 89 7.35 8.47 22.65
N PHE A 90 6.21 8.71 22.00
CA PHE A 90 4.91 8.87 22.64
C PHE A 90 3.80 8.28 21.77
N ASP A 91 2.58 8.21 22.29
CA ASP A 91 1.37 7.76 21.59
C ASP A 91 0.93 8.83 20.58
N THR A 92 1.11 8.52 19.27
CA THR A 92 0.98 9.48 18.19
C THR A 92 -0.36 9.41 17.49
N VAL A 93 -0.84 10.54 17.03
CA VAL A 93 -1.89 10.69 16.03
C VAL A 93 -1.32 11.36 14.79
N LEU A 94 -1.51 10.74 13.64
CA LEU A 94 -1.02 11.24 12.37
C LEU A 94 -2.18 11.68 11.49
N TYR A 95 -2.17 12.92 11.02
CA TYR A 95 -3.13 13.37 10.03
C TYR A 95 -2.48 14.31 9.00
N VAL A 96 -3.02 14.28 7.78
CA VAL A 96 -2.46 15.00 6.63
C VAL A 96 -3.53 15.89 6.02
N ARG A 97 -3.15 17.14 5.72
CA ARG A 97 -4.02 18.12 5.04
C ARG A 97 -3.44 18.57 3.71
N ASP A 98 -4.32 18.90 2.79
CA ASP A 98 -3.98 19.43 1.45
C ASP A 98 -3.51 20.90 1.57
N GLY A 99 -2.24 21.07 1.95
CA GLY A 99 -1.63 22.37 2.22
C GLY A 99 -2.17 23.07 3.48
N CYS A 100 -1.81 24.33 3.62
CA CYS A 100 -2.21 25.18 4.76
C CYS A 100 -3.72 25.46 4.78
N GLY A 101 -4.41 24.94 5.78
CA GLY A 101 -5.84 25.15 5.97
C GLY A 101 -6.73 24.42 4.96
N GLY A 102 -6.15 23.50 4.18
CA GLY A 102 -6.87 22.62 3.28
C GLY A 102 -7.67 21.53 4.00
N SER A 103 -8.39 20.74 3.21
CA SER A 103 -9.14 19.58 3.72
C SER A 103 -8.19 18.50 4.24
N GLU A 104 -8.64 17.78 5.26
CA GLU A 104 -7.95 16.58 5.71
C GLU A 104 -8.03 15.49 4.63
N LEU A 105 -6.88 14.93 4.30
CA LEU A 105 -6.74 13.84 3.32
C LEU A 105 -6.78 12.48 3.99
N GLY A 106 -6.37 12.39 5.25
CA GLY A 106 -6.40 11.18 6.06
C GLY A 106 -6.01 11.45 7.50
N CYS A 107 -6.43 10.55 8.39
CA CYS A 107 -6.14 10.56 9.81
C CYS A 107 -6.02 9.12 10.31
N ASN A 108 -5.01 8.83 11.12
CA ASN A 108 -4.82 7.55 11.79
C ASN A 108 -4.25 7.76 13.19
N ASP A 109 -4.79 7.01 14.14
CA ASP A 109 -4.38 7.01 15.54
C ASP A 109 -3.39 5.86 15.78
N ASP A 110 -3.82 4.62 15.55
CA ASP A 110 -3.03 3.42 15.73
C ASP A 110 -2.93 2.62 14.43
N VAL A 111 -1.74 2.12 14.09
CA VAL A 111 -1.57 1.16 12.98
C VAL A 111 -2.33 -0.13 13.27
N ARG A 112 -2.33 -0.56 14.54
CA ARG A 112 -3.06 -1.73 15.04
C ARG A 112 -3.48 -1.49 16.48
N GLY A 113 -4.58 -2.09 16.91
CA GLY A 113 -4.99 -1.98 18.31
C GLY A 113 -3.89 -2.41 19.28
N GLY A 114 -3.42 -1.46 20.11
CA GLY A 114 -2.35 -1.66 21.07
C GLY A 114 -0.96 -1.22 20.58
N THR A 115 -0.82 -0.61 19.40
CA THR A 115 0.36 0.16 19.00
C THR A 115 0.20 1.61 19.46
N VAL A 116 1.30 2.34 19.50
CA VAL A 116 1.35 3.78 19.83
C VAL A 116 1.89 4.59 18.65
N THR A 117 1.90 3.99 17.48
CA THR A 117 2.39 4.59 16.22
C THR A 117 1.30 4.61 15.16
N SER A 118 1.31 5.62 14.33
CA SER A 118 0.29 5.87 13.32
C SER A 118 0.88 5.74 11.93
N ARG A 119 0.05 5.34 10.94
CA ARG A 119 0.46 5.20 9.53
C ARG A 119 -0.69 5.61 8.61
N LEU A 120 -0.37 6.35 7.55
CA LEU A 120 -1.29 6.73 6.47
C LEU A 120 -0.66 6.43 5.12
N THR A 121 -1.47 5.90 4.21
CA THR A 121 -1.13 5.77 2.80
C THR A 121 -2.03 6.70 1.98
N LEU A 122 -1.43 7.56 1.16
CA LEU A 122 -2.14 8.58 0.37
C LEU A 122 -1.65 8.60 -1.07
N THR A 123 -2.58 8.64 -2.02
CA THR A 123 -2.26 8.91 -3.42
C THR A 123 -2.18 10.42 -3.64
N LEU A 124 -1.01 10.92 -4.01
CA LEU A 124 -0.74 12.34 -4.22
C LEU A 124 -0.35 12.63 -5.67
N ALA A 125 -0.70 13.82 -6.15
CA ALA A 125 -0.25 14.30 -7.46
C ALA A 125 1.19 14.80 -7.41
N ALA A 126 1.89 14.76 -8.54
CA ALA A 126 3.22 15.39 -8.64
C ALA A 126 3.16 16.87 -8.21
N CYS A 127 4.12 17.29 -7.41
CA CYS A 127 4.21 18.63 -6.84
C CYS A 127 3.05 19.03 -5.90
N GLN A 128 2.24 18.08 -5.46
CA GLN A 128 1.25 18.36 -4.41
C GLN A 128 1.97 18.57 -3.07
N THR A 129 1.72 19.73 -2.45
CA THR A 129 2.25 20.05 -1.12
C THR A 129 1.18 19.75 -0.07
N VAL A 130 1.56 18.96 0.92
CA VAL A 130 0.72 18.61 2.06
C VAL A 130 1.35 19.07 3.36
N VAL A 131 0.54 19.22 4.40
CA VAL A 131 1.00 19.42 5.77
C VAL A 131 0.67 18.19 6.58
N VAL A 132 1.72 17.55 7.10
CA VAL A 132 1.67 16.34 7.91
C VAL A 132 1.78 16.73 9.37
N TYR A 133 0.77 16.41 10.15
CA TYR A 133 0.70 16.68 11.57
C TYR A 133 0.97 15.40 12.35
N VAL A 134 1.93 15.47 13.26
CA VAL A 134 2.18 14.42 14.26
C VAL A 134 1.79 15.01 15.62
N ASP A 135 0.70 14.53 16.18
CA ASP A 135 0.06 15.01 17.40
C ASP A 135 0.13 13.92 18.49
N GLY A 136 -0.04 14.28 19.75
CA GLY A 136 -0.22 13.33 20.83
C GLY A 136 -1.67 12.92 20.98
N PHE A 137 -1.93 11.66 21.32
CA PHE A 137 -3.29 11.16 21.56
C PHE A 137 -3.96 11.88 22.72
N GLY A 138 -3.27 12.03 23.83
CA GLY A 138 -3.76 12.69 25.05
C GLY A 138 -3.28 14.13 25.20
N PRO A 139 -3.99 14.98 25.99
CA PRO A 139 -3.77 16.44 26.05
C PRO A 139 -2.40 16.87 26.58
N ASP A 140 -1.67 15.99 27.26
CA ASP A 140 -0.32 16.27 27.77
C ASP A 140 0.77 15.45 27.05
N GLU A 141 0.38 14.63 26.09
CA GLU A 141 1.29 13.79 25.30
C GLU A 141 2.05 14.59 24.26
N GLY A 142 3.30 14.22 24.09
CA GLY A 142 4.24 14.80 23.17
C GLY A 142 5.66 14.42 23.55
N GLY A 143 6.58 14.53 22.63
CA GLY A 143 7.96 14.09 22.83
C GLY A 143 8.78 14.20 21.56
N ASP A 144 9.73 13.29 21.41
CA ASP A 144 10.52 13.18 20.19
C ASP A 144 9.67 12.58 19.08
N VAL A 145 9.53 13.34 18.01
CA VAL A 145 8.79 12.97 16.80
C VAL A 145 9.75 12.40 15.78
N ARG A 146 9.35 11.29 15.18
CA ARG A 146 9.95 10.75 13.96
C ARG A 146 8.85 10.58 12.92
N LEU A 147 8.95 11.32 11.83
CA LEU A 147 8.12 11.17 10.65
C LEU A 147 8.91 10.46 9.57
N ASN A 148 8.48 9.27 9.21
CA ASN A 148 9.02 8.54 8.09
C ASN A 148 8.10 8.77 6.88
N VAL A 149 8.69 9.04 5.73
CA VAL A 149 7.98 9.14 4.45
C VAL A 149 8.63 8.15 3.50
N SER A 150 7.82 7.26 2.95
CA SER A 150 8.28 6.26 1.98
C SER A 150 7.29 6.15 0.83
N THR A 151 7.72 5.56 -0.25
CA THR A 151 6.90 5.15 -1.38
C THR A 151 7.35 3.75 -1.77
N ARG A 152 6.81 3.21 -2.85
CA ARG A 152 7.26 1.96 -3.44
C ARG A 152 8.06 2.23 -4.70
N GLU A 153 8.92 1.30 -5.06
CA GLU A 153 9.52 1.29 -6.38
C GLU A 153 8.43 1.29 -7.45
N GLN A 154 8.46 2.26 -8.36
CA GLN A 154 7.37 2.50 -9.32
C GLN A 154 7.69 1.94 -10.70
N VAL A 155 8.96 1.98 -11.11
CA VAL A 155 9.42 1.49 -12.40
C VAL A 155 10.55 0.51 -12.16
N CYS A 156 10.30 -0.76 -12.44
CA CYS A 156 11.20 -1.86 -12.08
C CYS A 156 12.28 -2.17 -13.16
N ASP A 157 12.57 -1.25 -14.08
CA ASP A 157 13.52 -1.46 -15.18
C ASP A 157 14.15 -0.17 -15.73
N ASP A 158 14.20 0.91 -14.94
CA ASP A 158 14.74 2.20 -15.38
C ASP A 158 16.08 2.57 -14.71
N GLY A 159 16.56 1.79 -13.76
CA GLY A 159 17.81 1.96 -13.04
C GLY A 159 17.79 3.09 -12.01
N VAL A 160 16.60 3.50 -11.56
CA VAL A 160 16.38 4.51 -10.53
C VAL A 160 15.83 3.84 -9.27
N ASP A 161 16.31 4.25 -8.13
CA ASP A 161 15.78 3.91 -6.81
C ASP A 161 14.66 4.94 -6.47
N ASP A 162 13.42 4.61 -6.86
CA ASP A 162 12.29 5.53 -6.77
C ASP A 162 11.85 5.79 -5.33
N ASP A 163 11.99 4.82 -4.44
CA ASP A 163 11.59 4.93 -3.04
C ASP A 163 12.75 5.23 -2.09
N GLN A 164 13.98 5.22 -2.61
CA GLN A 164 15.22 5.56 -1.92
C GLN A 164 15.53 4.65 -0.72
N ASP A 165 15.13 3.38 -0.79
CA ASP A 165 15.41 2.38 0.24
C ASP A 165 16.80 1.73 0.06
N GLY A 166 17.45 1.94 -1.09
CA GLY A 166 18.77 1.46 -1.46
C GLY A 166 18.74 0.23 -2.36
N ALA A 167 17.58 -0.33 -2.66
CA ALA A 167 17.36 -1.31 -3.71
C ALA A 167 16.98 -0.60 -5.02
N ILE A 168 17.12 -1.25 -6.16
CA ILE A 168 16.87 -0.65 -7.48
C ILE A 168 16.24 -1.73 -8.37
N ASP A 169 15.18 -1.37 -9.07
CA ASP A 169 14.56 -2.28 -10.06
C ASP A 169 14.26 -3.67 -9.45
N CYS A 170 14.71 -4.70 -10.12
CA CYS A 170 14.47 -6.10 -9.73
C CYS A 170 15.22 -6.54 -8.47
N ASP A 171 16.12 -5.75 -7.92
CA ASP A 171 16.74 -5.99 -6.62
C ASP A 171 15.87 -5.45 -5.47
N ASP A 172 14.83 -4.66 -5.81
CA ASP A 172 13.82 -4.14 -4.89
C ASP A 172 12.71 -5.17 -4.62
N ALA A 173 12.29 -5.24 -3.35
CA ALA A 173 11.22 -6.13 -2.92
C ALA A 173 9.85 -5.73 -3.51
N ASP A 174 9.62 -4.44 -3.75
CA ASP A 174 8.41 -3.91 -4.34
C ASP A 174 8.25 -4.28 -5.82
N CYS A 175 9.36 -4.59 -6.48
CA CYS A 175 9.41 -5.11 -7.83
C CYS A 175 9.22 -6.63 -7.94
N ALA A 176 8.97 -7.33 -6.84
CA ALA A 176 8.84 -8.79 -6.83
C ALA A 176 7.75 -9.33 -7.78
N LEU A 177 6.67 -8.57 -8.01
CA LEU A 177 5.65 -8.95 -8.98
C LEU A 177 6.15 -8.80 -10.43
N ALA A 178 6.87 -7.73 -10.73
CA ALA A 178 7.37 -7.43 -12.07
C ALA A 178 8.60 -8.27 -12.44
N CYS A 179 9.46 -8.58 -11.46
CA CYS A 179 10.75 -9.25 -11.65
C CYS A 179 10.82 -10.66 -11.06
N GLY A 180 9.89 -10.99 -10.17
CA GLY A 180 9.87 -12.25 -9.44
C GLY A 180 9.39 -13.44 -10.25
N PRO A 181 9.18 -14.58 -9.61
CA PRO A 181 8.77 -15.82 -10.30
C PRO A 181 7.40 -15.72 -10.99
N THR A 182 6.64 -14.66 -10.73
CA THR A 182 5.35 -14.40 -11.38
C THR A 182 5.41 -13.27 -12.43
N ALA A 183 6.57 -12.76 -12.77
CA ALA A 183 6.77 -11.67 -13.75
C ALA A 183 6.23 -12.00 -15.15
N THR A 184 6.27 -13.25 -15.53
CA THR A 184 5.73 -13.73 -16.82
C THR A 184 4.33 -14.35 -16.70
N TRP A 185 3.58 -13.96 -15.65
CA TRP A 185 2.23 -14.49 -15.45
C TRP A 185 1.32 -14.08 -16.62
N PRO A 186 0.60 -15.05 -17.22
CA PRO A 186 -0.20 -14.76 -18.41
C PRO A 186 -1.33 -13.74 -18.12
N ASP A 187 -1.50 -12.74 -18.98
CA ASP A 187 -2.55 -11.70 -18.86
C ASP A 187 -3.96 -12.32 -18.75
N ALA A 188 -4.19 -13.44 -19.47
CA ALA A 188 -5.47 -14.15 -19.39
C ALA A 188 -5.72 -14.73 -17.98
N TRP A 189 -4.67 -15.15 -17.28
CA TRP A 189 -4.76 -15.65 -15.91
C TRP A 189 -4.98 -14.49 -14.94
N ALA A 190 -4.25 -13.40 -15.11
CA ALA A 190 -4.46 -12.18 -14.34
C ALA A 190 -5.91 -11.66 -14.49
N THR A 191 -6.47 -11.68 -15.70
CA THR A 191 -7.88 -11.35 -15.95
C THR A 191 -8.84 -12.28 -15.20
N PHE A 192 -8.52 -13.56 -15.06
CA PHE A 192 -9.33 -14.50 -14.28
C PHE A 192 -9.29 -14.17 -12.79
N GLU A 193 -8.13 -13.79 -12.26
CA GLU A 193 -7.96 -13.36 -10.87
C GLU A 193 -8.79 -12.10 -10.57
N GLU A 194 -8.74 -11.09 -11.44
CA GLU A 194 -9.54 -9.86 -11.30
C GLU A 194 -11.06 -10.13 -11.30
N ARG A 195 -11.51 -11.05 -12.19
CA ARG A 195 -12.92 -11.45 -12.23
C ARG A 195 -13.32 -12.24 -10.98
N ALA A 196 -12.44 -13.08 -10.45
CA ALA A 196 -12.69 -13.79 -9.20
C ALA A 196 -12.77 -12.85 -8.00
N LEU A 197 -11.95 -11.77 -7.97
CA LEU A 197 -12.08 -10.70 -6.99
C LEU A 197 -13.42 -9.99 -7.09
N ALA A 198 -13.82 -9.59 -8.30
CA ALA A 198 -15.10 -8.91 -8.51
C ALA A 198 -16.29 -9.77 -8.05
N GLU A 199 -16.27 -11.07 -8.36
CA GLU A 199 -17.30 -12.02 -7.95
C GLU A 199 -17.29 -12.26 -6.43
N THR A 200 -16.13 -12.38 -5.80
CA THR A 200 -15.97 -12.45 -4.35
C THR A 200 -16.59 -11.22 -3.67
N ASN A 201 -16.27 -10.03 -4.15
CA ASN A 201 -16.80 -8.77 -3.62
C ASN A 201 -18.31 -8.63 -3.87
N ARG A 202 -18.84 -9.21 -4.94
CA ARG A 202 -20.29 -9.28 -5.16
C ARG A 202 -21.00 -10.07 -4.05
N TYR A 203 -20.48 -11.23 -3.66
CA TYR A 203 -21.02 -12.01 -2.54
C TYR A 203 -20.90 -11.25 -1.21
N ARG A 204 -19.75 -10.63 -0.95
CA ARG A 204 -19.54 -9.83 0.27
C ARG A 204 -20.55 -8.68 0.38
N ALA A 205 -20.83 -7.99 -0.72
CA ALA A 205 -21.81 -6.88 -0.75
C ALA A 205 -23.25 -7.33 -0.51
N MET A 206 -23.60 -8.56 -0.87
CA MET A 206 -24.97 -9.09 -0.68
C MET A 206 -25.20 -9.67 0.69
N GLY A 207 -24.17 -10.08 1.39
CA GLY A 207 -24.26 -10.99 2.51
C GLY A 207 -24.56 -12.42 2.07
N ALA A 208 -24.38 -13.40 2.93
CA ALA A 208 -24.56 -14.81 2.60
C ALA A 208 -25.03 -15.63 3.82
N SER A 209 -25.43 -16.88 3.56
CA SER A 209 -25.61 -17.89 4.60
C SER A 209 -24.62 -19.03 4.36
N CYS A 210 -23.67 -19.20 5.28
CA CYS A 210 -22.68 -20.27 5.25
C CYS A 210 -23.12 -21.39 6.20
N ASP A 211 -23.67 -22.48 5.63
CA ASP A 211 -24.19 -23.63 6.41
C ASP A 211 -25.22 -23.23 7.48
N GLY A 212 -26.16 -22.35 7.11
CA GLY A 212 -27.22 -21.87 8.00
C GLY A 212 -26.82 -20.73 8.94
N GLU A 213 -25.54 -20.39 9.02
CA GLU A 213 -25.05 -19.19 9.71
C GLU A 213 -25.14 -17.98 8.78
N ALA A 214 -25.85 -16.93 9.23
CA ALA A 214 -26.05 -15.71 8.43
C ALA A 214 -24.89 -14.74 8.62
N PHE A 215 -24.32 -14.30 7.52
CA PHE A 215 -23.30 -13.25 7.44
C PHE A 215 -23.88 -12.00 6.81
N PRO A 216 -23.84 -10.84 7.48
CA PRO A 216 -24.25 -9.57 6.89
C PRO A 216 -23.31 -9.18 5.74
N PRO A 217 -23.69 -8.17 4.92
CA PRO A 217 -22.75 -7.56 3.98
C PRO A 217 -21.43 -7.18 4.66
N ALA A 218 -20.32 -7.49 4.01
CA ALA A 218 -18.97 -7.18 4.46
C ALA A 218 -18.32 -6.15 3.51
N PRO A 219 -17.36 -5.33 3.98
CA PRO A 219 -16.60 -4.43 3.12
C PRO A 219 -15.93 -5.16 1.96
N PRO A 220 -15.74 -4.52 0.79
CA PRO A 220 -15.01 -5.13 -0.30
C PRO A 220 -13.55 -5.42 0.13
N LEU A 221 -12.95 -6.43 -0.52
CA LEU A 221 -11.53 -6.72 -0.43
C LEU A 221 -10.80 -5.99 -1.56
N GLU A 222 -9.61 -5.52 -1.27
CA GLU A 222 -8.69 -4.93 -2.23
C GLU A 222 -7.63 -5.95 -2.64
N MET A 223 -7.20 -5.95 -3.91
CA MET A 223 -6.13 -6.83 -4.36
C MET A 223 -4.83 -6.38 -3.71
N ASP A 224 -4.13 -7.32 -3.09
CA ASP A 224 -2.80 -7.14 -2.55
C ASP A 224 -1.80 -7.89 -3.42
N GLU A 225 -0.84 -7.19 -3.99
CA GLU A 225 0.09 -7.77 -4.96
C GLU A 225 1.07 -8.75 -4.31
N VAL A 226 1.45 -8.55 -3.05
CA VAL A 226 2.32 -9.47 -2.30
C VAL A 226 1.58 -10.78 -1.99
N LEU A 227 0.34 -10.69 -1.51
CA LEU A 227 -0.51 -11.87 -1.32
C LEU A 227 -0.81 -12.56 -2.66
N ARG A 228 -0.93 -11.79 -3.76
CA ARG A 228 -1.15 -12.32 -5.11
C ARG A 228 0.01 -13.19 -5.56
N ILE A 229 1.25 -12.79 -5.30
CA ILE A 229 2.44 -13.62 -5.55
C ILE A 229 2.33 -14.96 -4.81
N ALA A 230 2.05 -14.94 -3.51
CA ALA A 230 1.91 -16.17 -2.72
C ALA A 230 0.79 -17.07 -3.23
N ALA A 231 -0.33 -16.49 -3.67
CA ALA A 231 -1.47 -17.23 -4.22
C ALA A 231 -1.13 -17.87 -5.59
N ARG A 232 -0.47 -17.11 -6.48
CA ARG A 232 -0.02 -17.57 -7.78
C ARG A 232 0.97 -18.73 -7.67
N LEU A 233 1.99 -18.56 -6.82
CA LEU A 233 3.00 -19.60 -6.58
C LEU A 233 2.37 -20.87 -6.06
N HIS A 234 1.40 -20.81 -5.15
CA HIS A 234 0.73 -22.00 -4.64
C HIS A 234 -0.16 -22.68 -5.69
N SER A 235 -0.89 -21.90 -6.50
CA SER A 235 -1.69 -22.46 -7.60
C SER A 235 -0.83 -23.17 -8.65
N SER A 236 0.32 -22.58 -9.01
CA SER A 236 1.29 -23.21 -9.92
C SER A 236 1.89 -24.47 -9.31
N ASP A 237 2.31 -24.40 -8.06
CA ASP A 237 2.92 -25.51 -7.32
C ASP A 237 2.00 -26.72 -7.21
N MET A 238 0.71 -26.50 -6.88
CA MET A 238 -0.30 -27.57 -6.87
C MET A 238 -0.40 -28.27 -8.22
N GLY A 239 -0.39 -27.49 -9.32
CA GLY A 239 -0.48 -28.05 -10.67
C GLY A 239 0.78 -28.76 -11.11
N GLU A 240 1.94 -28.14 -10.93
CA GLU A 240 3.24 -28.66 -11.40
C GLU A 240 3.68 -29.90 -10.64
N ARG A 241 3.45 -29.96 -9.33
CA ARG A 241 3.79 -31.11 -8.49
C ARG A 241 2.63 -32.10 -8.31
N GLY A 242 1.43 -31.79 -8.82
CA GLY A 242 0.29 -32.69 -8.87
C GLY A 242 -0.32 -33.01 -7.52
N PHE A 243 -0.36 -32.05 -6.60
CA PHE A 243 -1.03 -32.17 -5.29
C PHE A 243 -2.20 -31.18 -5.17
N PHE A 244 -3.05 -31.39 -4.16
CA PHE A 244 -4.13 -30.48 -3.81
C PHE A 244 -4.29 -30.48 -2.29
N ASP A 245 -3.61 -29.56 -1.64
CA ASP A 245 -3.59 -29.39 -0.18
C ASP A 245 -3.21 -27.95 0.17
N HIS A 246 -3.56 -27.51 1.36
CA HIS A 246 -3.12 -26.25 1.93
C HIS A 246 -1.62 -26.23 2.22
N ASP A 247 -1.07 -27.32 2.75
CA ASP A 247 0.37 -27.47 2.95
C ASP A 247 1.01 -28.03 1.67
N ASN A 248 2.13 -27.47 1.26
CA ASN A 248 2.84 -27.99 0.11
C ASN A 248 3.69 -29.22 0.50
N PRO A 249 4.17 -30.02 -0.50
CA PRO A 249 4.98 -31.21 -0.22
C PRO A 249 6.27 -30.99 0.56
N ASP A 250 6.73 -29.72 0.67
CA ASP A 250 7.90 -29.34 1.47
C ASP A 250 7.51 -29.00 2.93
N GLY A 251 6.22 -29.10 3.28
CA GLY A 251 5.68 -28.82 4.60
C GLY A 251 5.47 -27.34 4.91
N GLN A 252 5.49 -26.47 3.90
CA GLN A 252 5.16 -25.06 4.09
C GLN A 252 3.65 -24.88 4.17
N SER A 253 3.19 -24.30 5.27
CA SER A 253 1.81 -23.92 5.47
C SER A 253 1.42 -22.68 4.62
N PRO A 254 0.12 -22.37 4.50
CA PRO A 254 -0.33 -21.11 3.88
C PRO A 254 0.33 -19.87 4.46
N PHE A 255 0.59 -19.85 5.76
CA PHE A 255 1.15 -18.71 6.47
C PHE A 255 2.66 -18.59 6.26
N ASP A 256 3.38 -19.70 6.15
CA ASP A 256 4.81 -19.69 5.79
C ASP A 256 5.01 -19.09 4.39
N ARG A 257 4.12 -19.40 3.45
CA ARG A 257 4.18 -18.84 2.10
C ARG A 257 3.85 -17.34 2.05
N ILE A 258 2.90 -16.87 2.87
CA ILE A 258 2.59 -15.45 3.02
C ILE A 258 3.82 -14.69 3.60
N ALA A 259 4.44 -15.26 4.63
CA ALA A 259 5.64 -14.67 5.23
C ALA A 259 6.85 -14.69 4.27
N ALA A 260 6.99 -15.75 3.46
CA ALA A 260 8.11 -15.91 2.54
C ALA A 260 8.11 -14.89 1.39
N VAL A 261 6.96 -14.32 1.05
CA VAL A 261 6.85 -13.23 0.06
C VAL A 261 6.92 -11.83 0.69
N GLY A 262 7.14 -11.75 2.00
CA GLY A 262 7.30 -10.45 2.68
C GLY A 262 5.99 -9.74 3.00
N PHE A 263 4.84 -10.42 3.05
CA PHE A 263 3.59 -9.76 3.44
C PHE A 263 3.59 -9.41 4.93
N GLU A 264 3.53 -8.15 5.23
CA GLU A 264 3.56 -7.59 6.60
C GLU A 264 2.17 -7.21 7.14
N GLY A 265 1.11 -7.43 6.36
CA GLY A 265 -0.25 -7.07 6.73
C GLY A 265 -0.76 -7.77 7.98
N ALA A 266 -1.77 -7.14 8.63
CA ALA A 266 -2.34 -7.60 9.89
C ALA A 266 -3.08 -8.94 9.76
N SER A 267 -3.10 -9.71 10.86
CA SER A 267 -4.04 -10.83 11.00
C SER A 267 -5.49 -10.29 11.20
N PRO A 268 -6.54 -11.08 10.91
CA PRO A 268 -6.46 -12.51 10.60
C PRO A 268 -5.94 -12.79 9.18
N TRP A 269 -5.34 -13.97 8.99
CA TRP A 269 -4.96 -14.50 7.68
C TRP A 269 -5.79 -15.74 7.36
N GLY A 270 -6.01 -15.98 6.08
CA GLY A 270 -6.77 -17.14 5.63
C GLY A 270 -6.41 -17.60 4.23
N GLU A 271 -6.84 -18.81 3.89
CA GLU A 271 -6.67 -19.36 2.56
C GLU A 271 -7.88 -20.16 2.12
N ASN A 272 -8.28 -20.00 0.87
CA ASN A 272 -9.15 -20.91 0.14
C ASN A 272 -8.39 -21.46 -1.05
N ILE A 273 -8.50 -22.76 -1.31
CA ILE A 273 -7.99 -23.40 -2.52
C ILE A 273 -9.11 -24.12 -3.27
N ALA A 274 -8.97 -24.22 -4.58
CA ALA A 274 -9.87 -25.00 -5.43
C ALA A 274 -9.13 -25.55 -6.64
N ALA A 275 -9.65 -26.65 -7.21
CA ALA A 275 -9.08 -27.25 -8.40
C ALA A 275 -10.17 -27.80 -9.31
N GLY A 276 -9.97 -27.66 -10.64
CA GLY A 276 -10.85 -28.18 -11.67
C GLY A 276 -11.87 -27.18 -12.22
N GLN A 277 -12.19 -26.10 -11.50
CA GLN A 277 -13.11 -25.05 -11.96
C GLN A 277 -12.47 -24.25 -13.10
N THR A 278 -13.22 -24.11 -14.21
CA THR A 278 -12.70 -23.53 -15.46
C THR A 278 -12.97 -22.04 -15.62
N SER A 279 -13.73 -21.44 -14.69
CA SER A 279 -14.05 -20.02 -14.70
C SER A 279 -14.03 -19.41 -13.31
N PRO A 280 -13.80 -18.07 -13.23
CA PRO A 280 -13.87 -17.32 -11.97
C PRO A 280 -15.20 -17.46 -11.26
N GLU A 281 -16.30 -17.44 -12.00
CA GLU A 281 -17.66 -17.54 -11.44
C GLU A 281 -17.91 -18.94 -10.83
N GLU A 282 -17.43 -19.99 -11.50
CA GLU A 282 -17.52 -21.37 -11.00
C GLU A 282 -16.74 -21.56 -9.71
N VAL A 283 -15.50 -21.07 -9.65
CA VAL A 283 -14.67 -21.27 -8.47
C VAL A 283 -15.22 -20.51 -7.26
N VAL A 284 -15.64 -19.25 -7.45
CA VAL A 284 -16.20 -18.46 -6.34
C VAL A 284 -17.53 -19.06 -5.87
N LEU A 285 -18.39 -19.53 -6.78
CA LEU A 285 -19.61 -20.24 -6.41
C LEU A 285 -19.28 -21.50 -5.59
N GLY A 286 -18.30 -22.29 -6.04
CA GLY A 286 -17.88 -23.50 -5.32
C GLY A 286 -17.35 -23.20 -3.92
N TRP A 287 -16.59 -22.12 -3.75
CA TRP A 287 -16.18 -21.66 -2.42
C TRP A 287 -17.37 -21.22 -1.56
N MET A 288 -18.33 -20.51 -2.14
CA MET A 288 -19.53 -20.08 -1.40
C MET A 288 -20.43 -21.24 -0.97
N GLU A 289 -20.43 -22.36 -1.70
CA GLU A 289 -21.16 -23.57 -1.35
C GLU A 289 -20.43 -24.41 -0.28
N SER A 290 -19.17 -24.15 -0.01
CA SER A 290 -18.36 -24.83 1.03
C SER A 290 -18.35 -24.02 2.32
N PRO A 291 -18.82 -24.57 3.46
CA PRO A 291 -18.99 -23.80 4.70
C PRO A 291 -17.74 -23.08 5.19
N GLY A 292 -16.58 -23.74 5.12
CA GLY A 292 -15.30 -23.16 5.54
C GLY A 292 -14.85 -22.01 4.64
N HIS A 293 -14.89 -22.24 3.34
CA HIS A 293 -14.50 -21.23 2.34
C HIS A 293 -15.46 -20.03 2.34
N CYS A 294 -16.77 -20.29 2.48
CA CYS A 294 -17.80 -19.26 2.59
C CYS A 294 -17.53 -18.34 3.80
N ARG A 295 -17.18 -18.92 4.95
CA ARG A 295 -16.83 -18.12 6.15
C ARG A 295 -15.60 -17.25 5.92
N ASN A 296 -14.59 -17.77 5.22
CA ASN A 296 -13.43 -16.95 4.85
C ASN A 296 -13.84 -15.78 3.93
N ILE A 297 -14.61 -16.05 2.88
CA ILE A 297 -15.06 -14.99 1.96
C ILE A 297 -15.91 -13.93 2.72
N MET A 298 -16.74 -14.35 3.65
CA MET A 298 -17.67 -13.46 4.36
C MET A 298 -17.08 -12.84 5.64
N ASN A 299 -15.83 -13.19 6.01
CA ASN A 299 -15.20 -12.59 7.19
C ASN A 299 -14.98 -11.09 6.99
N ALA A 300 -15.63 -10.29 7.87
CA ALA A 300 -15.57 -8.84 7.81
C ALA A 300 -14.25 -8.25 8.33
N ASP A 301 -13.39 -9.06 8.95
CA ASP A 301 -12.08 -8.60 9.42
C ASP A 301 -11.01 -8.63 8.32
N TYR A 302 -11.25 -9.31 7.22
CA TYR A 302 -10.39 -9.23 6.05
C TYR A 302 -10.60 -7.94 5.27
N ARG A 303 -9.50 -7.34 4.80
CA ARG A 303 -9.47 -6.12 4.00
C ARG A 303 -8.79 -6.33 2.65
N VAL A 304 -7.79 -7.19 2.62
CA VAL A 304 -6.98 -7.45 1.42
C VAL A 304 -7.04 -8.91 1.03
N ILE A 305 -6.81 -9.18 -0.25
CA ILE A 305 -6.84 -10.51 -0.84
C ILE A 305 -5.77 -10.63 -1.93
N GLY A 306 -5.05 -11.75 -1.95
CA GLY A 306 -4.28 -12.18 -3.10
C GLY A 306 -5.02 -13.30 -3.84
N LEU A 307 -5.11 -13.22 -5.14
CA LEU A 307 -5.69 -14.25 -6.00
C LEU A 307 -4.64 -14.84 -6.94
N GLY A 308 -4.62 -16.15 -7.05
CA GLY A 308 -3.76 -16.88 -7.97
C GLY A 308 -4.55 -17.93 -8.74
N TYR A 309 -4.38 -17.93 -10.05
CA TYR A 309 -4.91 -18.93 -10.95
C TYR A 309 -3.80 -19.52 -11.81
N ALA A 310 -3.72 -20.83 -11.93
CA ALA A 310 -2.82 -21.51 -12.84
C ALA A 310 -3.54 -22.61 -13.64
N PHE A 311 -3.18 -22.72 -14.91
CA PHE A 311 -3.56 -23.87 -15.75
C PHE A 311 -2.30 -24.68 -16.07
N VAL A 312 -2.29 -25.93 -15.64
CA VAL A 312 -1.18 -26.86 -15.86
C VAL A 312 -1.68 -28.05 -16.65
N GLU A 313 -1.35 -28.08 -17.93
CA GLU A 313 -1.75 -29.15 -18.84
C GLU A 313 -1.19 -30.51 -18.40
N GLY A 314 -2.05 -31.53 -18.39
CA GLY A 314 -1.66 -32.87 -17.98
C GLY A 314 -1.60 -33.11 -16.47
N SER A 315 -1.82 -32.09 -15.65
CA SER A 315 -1.97 -32.26 -14.21
C SER A 315 -3.32 -32.88 -13.84
N PRO A 316 -3.51 -33.39 -12.61
CA PRO A 316 -4.76 -34.11 -12.22
C PRO A 316 -6.04 -33.32 -12.42
N TYR A 317 -6.01 -31.99 -12.26
CA TYR A 317 -7.19 -31.13 -12.31
C TYR A 317 -7.14 -30.08 -13.43
N GLY A 318 -5.98 -29.81 -14.02
CA GLY A 318 -5.78 -28.79 -15.04
C GLY A 318 -5.79 -27.35 -14.48
N HIS A 319 -6.83 -26.97 -13.76
CA HIS A 319 -7.07 -25.63 -13.23
C HIS A 319 -6.89 -25.60 -11.72
N TYR A 320 -6.16 -24.60 -11.21
CA TYR A 320 -5.88 -24.44 -9.78
C TYR A 320 -6.07 -22.99 -9.38
N TRP A 321 -6.66 -22.79 -8.21
CA TRP A 321 -7.05 -21.49 -7.69
C TRP A 321 -6.68 -21.37 -6.23
N THR A 322 -6.20 -20.19 -5.85
CA THR A 322 -5.89 -19.85 -4.46
C THR A 322 -6.39 -18.45 -4.15
N GLN A 323 -7.05 -18.28 -3.00
CA GLN A 323 -7.31 -17.00 -2.35
C GLN A 323 -6.47 -16.94 -1.07
N LYS A 324 -5.70 -15.89 -0.90
CA LYS A 324 -5.03 -15.51 0.36
C LYS A 324 -5.72 -14.29 0.92
N PHE A 325 -6.03 -14.29 2.20
CA PHE A 325 -6.72 -13.19 2.86
C PHE A 325 -5.84 -12.57 3.93
N GLY A 326 -5.92 -11.24 4.08
CA GLY A 326 -5.26 -10.46 5.12
C GLY A 326 -6.21 -9.45 5.77
N GLY A 327 -5.93 -9.05 7.03
CA GLY A 327 -6.75 -8.09 7.77
C GLY A 327 -6.60 -6.66 7.24
N SER A 328 -5.39 -6.21 7.00
CA SER A 328 -5.04 -4.89 6.40
C SER A 328 -3.55 -4.87 6.09
N HIS A 329 -3.13 -3.89 5.32
CA HIS A 329 -1.72 -3.49 5.27
C HIS A 329 -1.31 -2.79 6.55
#